data_5bf8a7a2fe23afdc4a1b3068c4d57d21
#
_entry.id   5bf8a7a2fe23afdc4a1b3068c4d57d21
#
_cell.length_a   1.000
_cell.length_b   1.000
_cell.length_c   1.000
_cell.angle_alpha   90.00
_cell.angle_beta   90.00
_cell.angle_gamma   90.00
#
_symmetry.space_group_name_H-M   'P 1'
#
loop_
_entity.id
_entity.type
_entity.pdbx_description
1 polymer ?
#
loop_
_entity_poly.entity_id
_entity_poly.type
_entity_poly.pdbx_seq_one_letter_code
_entity_poly.pdbx_strand_id
1 'polypeptide(L)'
;VPEGQVVFSVEEGLSIWDRFKDSPLVLKAQIHSGGRGSAGGILFSDNYEHFEESLKSLFGNKLITKQSGGQYKTVKSVLVERVCRSTRDYYFGIVLDRNVRKVCIMLSDRGGVDVEDNTNKKHLKKMLVDFEKGLIEENVKNLLAGFELNDSLCNKFQKIIRNLYDAFFDLDATLIEINPIIIGQDDTLIALDSKWNFDPNGLKRQPDILALRDKSEEDRLEIESAKYNLSFIRLNGNIGCMVNGAGLAMATMDVIKLMGGEPANFLDVGGGASVEKVSKAYEILVSNPSVRIVLINIFGGIMRCDYVAQGLVNALQNSSKKMKIVARIKGFKESEAKEIIKEARLPILFVDDFEQAVQTVIREIKEY
;
A
#
# COMPACT_ATOMS: atom_id res chain seq x y z
N VAL A 1 -24.32 5.37 -4.47
CA VAL A 1 -23.25 6.17 -5.10
C VAL A 1 -23.87 7.12 -6.13
N PRO A 2 -23.26 8.28 -6.40
CA PRO A 2 -23.69 9.17 -7.46
C PRO A 2 -23.62 8.51 -8.84
N GLU A 3 -24.44 9.01 -9.79
CA GLU A 3 -24.26 8.63 -11.20
C GLU A 3 -22.96 9.26 -11.71
N GLY A 4 -22.10 8.44 -12.34
CA GLY A 4 -20.81 8.91 -12.82
C GLY A 4 -20.18 7.95 -13.81
N GLN A 5 -19.06 8.40 -14.38
CA GLN A 5 -18.25 7.63 -15.31
C GLN A 5 -16.76 7.95 -15.13
N VAL A 6 -15.92 6.92 -15.11
CA VAL A 6 -14.47 7.09 -15.17
C VAL A 6 -14.06 7.34 -16.61
N VAL A 7 -13.16 8.29 -16.82
CA VAL A 7 -12.59 8.65 -18.12
C VAL A 7 -11.05 8.61 -18.03
N PHE A 8 -10.40 8.27 -19.14
CA PHE A 8 -8.95 8.03 -19.22
C PHE A 8 -8.23 9.06 -20.10
N SER A 9 -8.96 9.97 -20.73
CA SER A 9 -8.39 11.10 -21.46
C SER A 9 -9.32 12.32 -21.42
N VAL A 10 -8.80 13.48 -21.81
CA VAL A 10 -9.60 14.70 -21.95
C VAL A 10 -10.69 14.51 -22.99
N GLU A 11 -10.36 13.90 -24.14
CA GLU A 11 -11.27 13.66 -25.25
C GLU A 11 -12.44 12.75 -24.82
N GLU A 12 -12.13 11.67 -24.10
CA GLU A 12 -13.16 10.79 -23.54
C GLU A 12 -14.05 11.55 -22.55
N GLY A 13 -13.44 12.36 -21.68
CA GLY A 13 -14.18 13.23 -20.75
C GLY A 13 -15.12 14.18 -21.47
N LEU A 14 -14.67 14.85 -22.52
CA LEU A 14 -15.52 15.76 -23.30
C LEU A 14 -16.67 15.04 -24.00
N SER A 15 -16.47 13.79 -24.43
CA SER A 15 -17.50 13.00 -25.11
C SER A 15 -18.71 12.66 -24.23
N ILE A 16 -18.55 12.65 -22.91
CA ILE A 16 -19.64 12.34 -21.98
C ILE A 16 -20.39 13.58 -21.48
N TRP A 17 -19.97 14.79 -21.85
CA TRP A 17 -20.61 16.03 -21.41
C TRP A 17 -22.11 16.05 -21.63
N ASP A 18 -22.57 15.70 -22.82
CA ASP A 18 -23.99 15.73 -23.18
C ASP A 18 -24.87 14.83 -22.30
N ARG A 19 -24.31 13.79 -21.73
CA ARG A 19 -25.01 12.89 -20.80
C ARG A 19 -25.23 13.52 -19.42
N PHE A 20 -24.35 14.44 -19.01
CA PHE A 20 -24.32 14.95 -17.64
C PHE A 20 -24.60 16.46 -17.51
N LYS A 21 -24.71 17.22 -18.61
CA LYS A 21 -24.78 18.69 -18.67
C LYS A 21 -25.97 19.34 -17.96
N ASP A 22 -26.98 18.56 -17.59
CA ASP A 22 -28.22 19.01 -16.93
C ASP A 22 -28.06 19.20 -15.40
N SER A 23 -26.88 18.95 -14.86
CA SER A 23 -26.55 19.15 -13.44
C SER A 23 -25.11 19.55 -13.24
N PRO A 24 -24.76 20.24 -12.15
CA PRO A 24 -23.37 20.46 -11.78
C PRO A 24 -22.60 19.14 -11.64
N LEU A 25 -21.34 19.15 -12.02
CA LEU A 25 -20.46 17.99 -12.04
C LEU A 25 -19.31 18.15 -11.02
N VAL A 26 -18.83 17.04 -10.48
CA VAL A 26 -17.59 16.95 -9.75
C VAL A 26 -16.64 16.00 -10.48
N LEU A 27 -15.40 16.45 -10.66
CA LEU A 27 -14.33 15.71 -11.29
C LEU A 27 -13.35 15.29 -10.19
N LYS A 28 -13.12 14.00 -10.04
CA LYS A 28 -12.30 13.42 -8.96
C LYS A 28 -11.12 12.68 -9.57
N ALA A 29 -9.90 13.18 -9.37
CA ALA A 29 -8.67 12.46 -9.75
C ALA A 29 -8.65 11.06 -9.13
N GLN A 30 -8.38 10.03 -9.90
CA GLN A 30 -8.27 8.66 -9.44
C GLN A 30 -6.79 8.33 -9.23
N ILE A 31 -6.35 8.37 -7.98
CA ILE A 31 -5.00 8.02 -7.54
C ILE A 31 -5.08 7.17 -6.25
N HIS A 32 -4.12 6.28 -6.04
CA HIS A 32 -4.05 5.46 -4.82
C HIS A 32 -3.53 6.26 -3.62
N SER A 33 -4.26 7.33 -3.26
CA SER A 33 -3.97 8.14 -2.07
C SER A 33 -5.23 8.86 -1.59
N GLY A 34 -5.43 8.93 -0.28
CA GLY A 34 -6.46 9.77 0.33
C GLY A 34 -6.06 11.24 0.35
N GLY A 35 -6.99 12.13 0.77
CA GLY A 35 -6.72 13.57 0.87
C GLY A 35 -6.64 14.30 -0.48
N ARG A 36 -7.23 13.74 -1.53
CA ARG A 36 -7.24 14.31 -2.90
C ARG A 36 -7.83 15.72 -2.96
N GLY A 37 -8.88 15.97 -2.18
CA GLY A 37 -9.54 17.28 -2.15
C GLY A 37 -8.59 18.40 -1.73
N SER A 38 -7.85 18.22 -0.63
CA SER A 38 -6.86 19.20 -0.16
C SER A 38 -5.66 19.36 -1.08
N ALA A 39 -5.41 18.38 -1.97
CA ALA A 39 -4.33 18.41 -2.95
C ALA A 39 -4.76 18.97 -4.33
N GLY A 40 -6.01 19.48 -4.46
CA GLY A 40 -6.52 19.99 -5.74
C GLY A 40 -6.97 18.91 -6.73
N GLY A 41 -7.15 17.67 -6.26
CA GLY A 41 -7.59 16.54 -7.08
C GLY A 41 -9.11 16.39 -7.20
N ILE A 42 -9.89 17.32 -6.64
CA ILE A 42 -11.36 17.38 -6.74
C ILE A 42 -11.76 18.76 -7.22
N LEU A 43 -12.41 18.83 -8.38
CA LEU A 43 -12.85 20.08 -9.02
C LEU A 43 -14.34 20.01 -9.30
N PHE A 44 -14.99 21.18 -9.24
CA PHE A 44 -16.42 21.31 -9.54
C PHE A 44 -16.60 22.07 -10.85
N SER A 45 -17.63 21.72 -11.59
CA SER A 45 -17.97 22.35 -12.87
C SER A 45 -19.46 22.49 -13.00
N ASP A 46 -19.90 23.67 -13.42
CA ASP A 46 -21.30 24.04 -13.65
C ASP A 46 -21.60 24.35 -15.14
N ASN A 47 -20.56 24.39 -15.97
CA ASN A 47 -20.67 24.65 -17.41
C ASN A 47 -19.58 23.93 -18.21
N TYR A 48 -19.69 23.95 -19.54
CA TYR A 48 -18.79 23.24 -20.45
C TYR A 48 -17.35 23.77 -20.38
N GLU A 49 -17.15 25.07 -20.29
CA GLU A 49 -15.81 25.70 -20.28
C GLU A 49 -15.05 25.26 -19.03
N HIS A 50 -15.67 25.40 -17.84
CA HIS A 50 -15.07 24.94 -16.59
C HIS A 50 -14.85 23.42 -16.57
N PHE A 51 -15.72 22.64 -17.22
CA PHE A 51 -15.56 21.19 -17.33
C PHE A 51 -14.32 20.82 -18.14
N GLU A 52 -14.15 21.44 -19.30
CA GLU A 52 -12.98 21.23 -20.16
C GLU A 52 -11.69 21.66 -19.47
N GLU A 53 -11.65 22.84 -18.84
CA GLU A 53 -10.51 23.33 -18.09
C GLU A 53 -10.15 22.40 -16.92
N SER A 54 -11.15 21.90 -16.19
CA SER A 54 -10.96 20.97 -15.09
C SER A 54 -10.35 19.64 -15.55
N LEU A 55 -10.82 19.07 -16.65
CA LEU A 55 -10.25 17.87 -17.25
C LEU A 55 -8.78 18.08 -17.63
N LYS A 56 -8.48 19.19 -18.36
CA LYS A 56 -7.12 19.52 -18.79
C LYS A 56 -6.18 19.76 -17.59
N SER A 57 -6.68 20.34 -16.51
CA SER A 57 -5.87 20.60 -15.32
C SER A 57 -5.59 19.35 -14.50
N LEU A 58 -6.50 18.37 -14.51
CA LEU A 58 -6.35 17.12 -13.76
C LEU A 58 -5.48 16.10 -14.48
N PHE A 59 -5.71 15.85 -15.78
CA PHE A 59 -4.95 14.85 -16.52
C PHE A 59 -3.46 15.19 -16.60
N GLY A 60 -2.63 14.21 -16.24
CA GLY A 60 -1.16 14.36 -16.22
C GLY A 60 -0.62 15.17 -15.05
N ASN A 61 -1.49 15.80 -14.24
CA ASN A 61 -1.07 16.53 -13.07
C ASN A 61 -0.46 15.60 -12.00
N LYS A 62 0.49 16.16 -11.24
CA LYS A 62 1.21 15.46 -10.17
C LYS A 62 0.67 15.93 -8.82
N LEU A 63 -0.13 15.09 -8.19
CA LEU A 63 -0.71 15.39 -6.88
C LEU A 63 0.18 14.85 -5.75
N ILE A 64 0.42 15.68 -4.74
CA ILE A 64 1.04 15.28 -3.47
C ILE A 64 -0.02 15.42 -2.39
N THR A 65 -0.37 14.32 -1.76
CA THR A 65 -1.31 14.31 -0.63
C THR A 65 -0.56 14.07 0.68
N LYS A 66 -1.18 14.40 1.81
CA LYS A 66 -0.63 14.08 3.13
C LYS A 66 -0.36 12.56 3.30
N GLN A 67 -1.16 11.71 2.64
CA GLN A 67 -1.06 10.26 2.72
C GLN A 67 -0.09 9.64 1.70
N SER A 68 0.42 10.41 0.73
CA SER A 68 1.36 9.92 -0.30
C SER A 68 2.82 9.79 0.19
N GLY A 69 3.10 10.09 1.46
CA GLY A 69 4.48 10.03 2.01
C GLY A 69 5.45 10.97 1.32
N GLY A 70 4.97 12.10 0.78
CA GLY A 70 5.78 13.07 0.03
C GLY A 70 6.06 12.70 -1.43
N GLN A 71 5.55 11.56 -1.89
CA GLN A 71 5.65 11.18 -3.29
C GLN A 71 4.48 11.75 -4.09
N TYR A 72 4.76 12.24 -5.30
CA TYR A 72 3.70 12.64 -6.21
C TYR A 72 3.10 11.43 -6.93
N LYS A 73 1.78 11.51 -7.17
CA LYS A 73 1.04 10.56 -7.99
C LYS A 73 0.52 11.28 -9.23
N THR A 74 0.75 10.70 -10.40
CA THR A 74 0.28 11.29 -11.66
C THR A 74 -1.16 10.86 -11.92
N VAL A 75 -2.05 11.81 -12.18
CA VAL A 75 -3.45 11.55 -12.50
C VAL A 75 -3.56 10.96 -13.90
N LYS A 76 -4.01 9.72 -14.00
CA LYS A 76 -4.19 8.98 -15.27
C LYS A 76 -5.66 8.76 -15.62
N SER A 77 -6.54 8.85 -14.64
CA SER A 77 -7.98 8.72 -14.81
C SER A 77 -8.72 9.67 -13.88
N VAL A 78 -9.90 10.09 -14.32
CA VAL A 78 -10.78 11.03 -13.61
C VAL A 78 -12.16 10.42 -13.54
N LEU A 79 -12.76 10.39 -12.36
CA LEU A 79 -14.16 10.05 -12.16
C LEU A 79 -14.98 11.33 -12.29
N VAL A 80 -15.87 11.37 -13.24
CA VAL A 80 -16.86 12.46 -13.44
C VAL A 80 -18.19 12.00 -12.86
N GLU A 81 -18.73 12.74 -11.92
CA GLU A 81 -19.98 12.41 -11.23
C GLU A 81 -20.90 13.63 -11.12
N ARG A 82 -22.22 13.40 -11.02
CA ARG A 82 -23.19 14.43 -10.67
C ARG A 82 -22.95 14.89 -9.23
N VAL A 83 -22.99 16.18 -9.00
CA VAL A 83 -22.91 16.73 -7.63
C VAL A 83 -24.15 16.35 -6.85
N CYS A 84 -23.95 15.70 -5.71
CA CYS A 84 -25.00 15.41 -4.76
C CYS A 84 -25.02 16.48 -3.67
N ARG A 85 -26.18 17.12 -3.47
CA ARG A 85 -26.37 18.06 -2.35
C ARG A 85 -26.53 17.27 -1.06
N SER A 86 -25.80 17.67 -0.05
CA SER A 86 -25.82 17.06 1.28
C SER A 86 -26.45 18.00 2.30
N THR A 87 -27.13 17.43 3.28
CA THR A 87 -27.56 18.12 4.49
C THR A 87 -26.64 17.80 5.67
N ARG A 88 -26.03 16.61 5.67
CA ARG A 88 -25.11 16.12 6.70
C ARG A 88 -24.14 15.12 6.10
N ASP A 89 -22.90 15.16 6.54
CA ASP A 89 -21.80 14.31 6.10
C ASP A 89 -21.35 13.41 7.24
N TYR A 90 -21.31 12.11 7.00
CA TYR A 90 -20.86 11.11 7.96
C TYR A 90 -19.59 10.43 7.47
N TYR A 91 -18.70 10.15 8.42
CA TYR A 91 -17.58 9.23 8.22
C TYR A 91 -17.98 7.83 8.68
N PHE A 92 -17.62 6.81 7.93
CA PHE A 92 -17.76 5.42 8.28
C PHE A 92 -16.46 4.66 8.02
N GLY A 93 -16.07 3.78 8.96
CA GLY A 93 -14.90 2.92 8.81
C GLY A 93 -15.08 1.56 9.45
N ILE A 94 -14.51 0.53 8.82
CA ILE A 94 -14.34 -0.81 9.39
C ILE A 94 -12.86 -1.18 9.28
N VAL A 95 -12.24 -1.58 10.39
CA VAL A 95 -10.85 -2.04 10.42
C VAL A 95 -10.68 -3.21 11.39
N LEU A 96 -9.66 -4.02 11.15
CA LEU A 96 -9.19 -4.97 12.15
C LEU A 96 -8.28 -4.25 13.15
N ASP A 97 -8.77 -4.03 14.38
CA ASP A 97 -7.94 -3.51 15.48
C ASP A 97 -7.08 -4.65 16.04
N ARG A 98 -5.79 -4.63 15.69
CA ARG A 98 -4.83 -5.66 16.07
C ARG A 98 -4.51 -5.66 17.56
N ASN A 99 -4.65 -4.52 18.26
CA ASN A 99 -4.34 -4.41 19.68
C ASN A 99 -5.35 -5.19 20.53
N VAL A 100 -6.63 -5.09 20.16
CA VAL A 100 -7.73 -5.78 20.86
C VAL A 100 -8.20 -7.04 20.13
N ARG A 101 -7.63 -7.33 18.94
CA ARG A 101 -7.97 -8.51 18.10
C ARG A 101 -9.46 -8.60 17.80
N LYS A 102 -10.08 -7.46 17.45
CA LYS A 102 -11.51 -7.38 17.11
C LYS A 102 -11.70 -6.49 15.89
N VAL A 103 -12.82 -6.71 15.20
CA VAL A 103 -13.23 -5.74 14.17
C VAL A 103 -13.74 -4.50 14.88
N CYS A 104 -13.26 -3.34 14.46
CA CYS A 104 -13.70 -2.04 14.95
C CYS A 104 -14.51 -1.36 13.86
N ILE A 105 -15.79 -1.08 14.15
CA ILE A 105 -16.67 -0.25 13.31
C ILE A 105 -16.66 1.15 13.90
N MET A 106 -16.45 2.15 13.04
CA MET A 106 -16.35 3.55 13.40
C MET A 106 -17.39 4.36 12.64
N LEU A 107 -18.04 5.30 13.33
CA LEU A 107 -18.97 6.24 12.75
C LEU A 107 -18.77 7.62 13.36
N SER A 108 -18.80 8.67 12.54
CA SER A 108 -18.77 10.06 12.97
C SER A 108 -19.83 10.88 12.22
N ASP A 109 -20.44 11.86 12.87
CA ASP A 109 -21.33 12.87 12.27
C ASP A 109 -20.56 14.02 11.61
N ARG A 110 -19.25 13.87 11.44
CA ARG A 110 -18.39 14.76 10.67
C ARG A 110 -17.63 13.92 9.67
N GLY A 111 -17.93 14.11 8.40
CA GLY A 111 -17.23 13.53 7.26
C GLY A 111 -16.26 14.53 6.63
N GLY A 112 -15.58 14.09 5.56
CA GLY A 112 -14.65 14.92 4.80
C GLY A 112 -13.26 15.02 5.42
N VAL A 113 -12.55 16.12 5.16
CA VAL A 113 -11.12 16.32 5.52
C VAL A 113 -10.92 16.40 7.04
N ASP A 114 -11.95 16.78 7.79
CA ASP A 114 -11.86 17.07 9.22
C ASP A 114 -11.76 15.81 10.11
N VAL A 115 -12.02 14.63 9.58
CA VAL A 115 -12.00 13.37 10.37
C VAL A 115 -10.59 13.03 10.86
N GLU A 116 -9.56 13.43 10.12
CA GLU A 116 -8.16 13.13 10.43
C GLU A 116 -7.60 14.05 11.55
N ASP A 117 -8.27 15.17 11.85
CA ASP A 117 -7.81 16.10 12.87
C ASP A 117 -8.13 15.59 14.29
N ASN A 118 -7.10 15.59 15.16
CA ASN A 118 -7.19 15.12 16.54
C ASN A 118 -8.26 15.85 17.38
N THR A 119 -8.74 17.00 16.94
CA THR A 119 -9.80 17.78 17.58
C THR A 119 -11.18 17.15 17.47
N ASN A 120 -11.41 16.27 16.48
CA ASN A 120 -12.69 15.66 16.18
C ASN A 120 -12.93 14.27 16.81
N LYS A 121 -12.00 13.79 17.63
CA LYS A 121 -12.13 12.49 18.33
C LYS A 121 -13.38 12.35 19.19
N LYS A 122 -13.98 13.46 19.65
CA LYS A 122 -15.23 13.46 20.44
C LYS A 122 -16.47 13.05 19.61
N HIS A 123 -16.43 13.23 18.30
CA HIS A 123 -17.52 12.91 17.38
C HIS A 123 -17.41 11.47 16.84
N LEU A 124 -16.24 10.84 16.98
CA LEU A 124 -16.00 9.50 16.50
C LEU A 124 -16.44 8.46 17.52
N LYS A 125 -17.50 7.73 17.22
CA LYS A 125 -17.95 6.58 17.98
C LYS A 125 -17.34 5.30 17.41
N LYS A 126 -17.01 4.37 18.31
CA LYS A 126 -16.40 3.09 17.98
C LYS A 126 -17.22 1.95 18.59
N MET A 127 -17.38 0.89 17.83
CA MET A 127 -17.99 -0.35 18.26
C MET A 127 -17.04 -1.50 17.94
N LEU A 128 -16.67 -2.27 18.94
CA LEU A 128 -15.87 -3.48 18.77
C LEU A 128 -16.78 -4.68 18.57
N VAL A 129 -16.52 -5.44 17.52
CA VAL A 129 -17.27 -6.65 17.18
C VAL A 129 -16.41 -7.87 17.48
N ASP A 130 -16.97 -8.78 18.26
CA ASP A 130 -16.33 -10.05 18.58
C ASP A 130 -16.51 -11.04 17.42
N PHE A 131 -15.44 -11.76 17.06
CA PHE A 131 -15.49 -12.70 15.92
C PHE A 131 -16.47 -13.86 16.12
N GLU A 132 -16.64 -14.31 17.36
CA GLU A 132 -17.52 -15.46 17.66
C GLU A 132 -18.98 -15.05 17.69
N LYS A 133 -19.28 -13.83 18.19
CA LYS A 133 -20.64 -13.32 18.34
C LYS A 133 -21.16 -12.62 17.09
N GLY A 134 -20.25 -12.17 16.23
CA GLY A 134 -20.61 -11.41 15.05
C GLY A 134 -21.26 -10.05 15.35
N LEU A 135 -21.92 -9.48 14.35
CA LEU A 135 -22.58 -8.19 14.45
C LEU A 135 -23.92 -8.31 15.17
N ILE A 136 -24.00 -7.76 16.39
CA ILE A 136 -25.21 -7.75 17.22
C ILE A 136 -26.01 -6.48 16.94
N GLU A 137 -27.29 -6.61 16.60
CA GLU A 137 -28.17 -5.47 16.22
C GLU A 137 -28.28 -4.41 17.31
N GLU A 138 -28.38 -4.82 18.57
CA GLU A 138 -28.45 -3.88 19.68
C GLU A 138 -27.20 -3.02 19.80
N ASN A 139 -26.02 -3.57 19.55
CA ASN A 139 -24.77 -2.80 19.54
C ASN A 139 -24.75 -1.77 18.39
N VAL A 140 -25.30 -2.13 17.22
CA VAL A 140 -25.45 -1.19 16.11
C VAL A 140 -26.43 -0.06 16.46
N LYS A 141 -27.57 -0.38 17.10
CA LYS A 141 -28.51 0.63 17.59
C LYS A 141 -27.84 1.57 18.59
N ASN A 142 -27.04 1.03 19.53
CA ASN A 142 -26.32 1.81 20.51
C ASN A 142 -25.24 2.72 19.85
N LEU A 143 -24.58 2.25 18.80
CA LEU A 143 -23.66 3.07 18.01
C LEU A 143 -24.38 4.27 17.39
N LEU A 144 -25.59 4.04 16.83
CA LEU A 144 -26.39 5.06 16.15
C LEU A 144 -27.11 5.99 17.11
N ALA A 145 -27.46 5.55 18.34
CA ALA A 145 -28.23 6.33 19.31
C ALA A 145 -27.58 7.67 19.73
N GLY A 146 -26.34 7.89 19.41
CA GLY A 146 -25.67 9.15 19.69
C GLY A 146 -25.65 10.14 18.55
N PHE A 147 -26.32 9.84 17.45
CA PHE A 147 -26.46 10.71 16.30
C PHE A 147 -27.94 11.11 16.16
N GLU A 148 -28.20 12.35 15.79
CA GLU A 148 -29.55 12.85 15.59
C GLU A 148 -30.16 12.31 14.30
N LEU A 149 -30.54 11.03 14.31
CA LEU A 149 -31.14 10.31 13.19
C LEU A 149 -32.61 10.00 13.50
N ASN A 150 -33.49 10.15 12.52
CA ASN A 150 -34.84 9.64 12.60
C ASN A 150 -34.86 8.11 12.39
N ASP A 151 -35.98 7.45 12.67
CA ASP A 151 -36.13 6.00 12.59
C ASP A 151 -35.82 5.46 11.17
N SER A 152 -36.22 6.20 10.12
CA SER A 152 -35.95 5.83 8.73
C SER A 152 -34.45 5.77 8.45
N LEU A 153 -33.73 6.83 8.82
CA LEU A 153 -32.28 6.92 8.67
C LEU A 153 -31.56 5.87 9.54
N CYS A 154 -31.99 5.65 10.79
CA CYS A 154 -31.44 4.61 11.63
C CYS A 154 -31.52 3.23 10.96
N ASN A 155 -32.68 2.87 10.40
CA ASN A 155 -32.87 1.61 9.71
C ASN A 155 -31.97 1.50 8.45
N LYS A 156 -31.81 2.58 7.68
CA LYS A 156 -30.94 2.63 6.52
C LYS A 156 -29.46 2.46 6.91
N PHE A 157 -29.02 3.15 7.97
CA PHE A 157 -27.64 2.98 8.48
C PHE A 157 -27.41 1.57 9.02
N GLN A 158 -28.35 0.98 9.76
CA GLN A 158 -28.22 -0.40 10.23
C GLN A 158 -28.02 -1.36 9.06
N LYS A 159 -28.80 -1.21 7.98
CA LYS A 159 -28.70 -2.04 6.77
C LYS A 159 -27.33 -1.87 6.10
N ILE A 160 -26.85 -0.61 5.95
CA ILE A 160 -25.54 -0.35 5.34
C ILE A 160 -24.42 -0.93 6.21
N ILE A 161 -24.45 -0.72 7.52
CA ILE A 161 -23.44 -1.25 8.44
C ILE A 161 -23.39 -2.78 8.35
N ARG A 162 -24.53 -3.45 8.30
CA ARG A 162 -24.59 -4.91 8.14
C ARG A 162 -23.98 -5.34 6.82
N ASN A 163 -24.41 -4.75 5.71
CA ASN A 163 -23.92 -5.11 4.38
C ASN A 163 -22.40 -4.89 4.26
N LEU A 164 -21.87 -3.79 4.82
CA LEU A 164 -20.44 -3.51 4.80
C LEU A 164 -19.66 -4.44 5.72
N TYR A 165 -20.25 -4.84 6.86
CA TYR A 165 -19.64 -5.83 7.74
C TYR A 165 -19.56 -7.20 7.07
N ASP A 166 -20.63 -7.65 6.41
CA ASP A 166 -20.64 -8.90 5.66
C ASP A 166 -19.63 -8.86 4.51
N ALA A 167 -19.61 -7.77 3.73
CA ALA A 167 -18.64 -7.55 2.66
C ALA A 167 -17.18 -7.50 3.16
N PHE A 168 -16.94 -7.00 4.38
CA PHE A 168 -15.59 -6.97 4.97
C PHE A 168 -15.00 -8.39 5.09
N PHE A 169 -15.80 -9.37 5.46
CA PHE A 169 -15.38 -10.77 5.54
C PHE A 169 -15.44 -11.48 4.19
N ASP A 170 -16.53 -11.31 3.44
CA ASP A 170 -16.76 -12.02 2.19
C ASP A 170 -15.68 -11.69 1.14
N LEU A 171 -15.17 -10.45 1.16
CA LEU A 171 -14.18 -9.97 0.20
C LEU A 171 -12.74 -9.95 0.76
N ASP A 172 -12.51 -10.50 1.95
CA ASP A 172 -11.21 -10.44 2.63
C ASP A 172 -10.68 -8.99 2.78
N ALA A 173 -11.57 -8.03 3.07
CA ALA A 173 -11.15 -6.67 3.31
C ALA A 173 -10.42 -6.53 4.66
N THR A 174 -9.46 -5.63 4.74
CA THR A 174 -8.74 -5.26 5.97
C THR A 174 -9.06 -3.84 6.41
N LEU A 175 -9.60 -3.05 5.49
CA LEU A 175 -10.13 -1.70 5.70
C LEU A 175 -11.30 -1.48 4.76
N ILE A 176 -12.38 -0.94 5.28
CA ILE A 176 -13.43 -0.24 4.51
C ILE A 176 -13.56 1.14 5.11
N GLU A 177 -13.41 2.16 4.29
CA GLU A 177 -13.59 3.55 4.67
C GLU A 177 -14.51 4.22 3.65
N ILE A 178 -15.57 4.88 4.14
CA ILE A 178 -16.46 5.68 3.31
C ILE A 178 -16.46 7.09 3.89
N ASN A 179 -16.00 8.06 3.10
CA ASN A 179 -15.80 9.42 3.57
C ASN A 179 -16.02 10.46 2.45
N PRO A 180 -17.20 11.10 2.44
CA PRO A 180 -18.32 10.91 3.36
C PRO A 180 -19.42 9.95 2.86
N ILE A 181 -20.25 9.48 3.78
CA ILE A 181 -21.63 9.10 3.50
C ILE A 181 -22.47 10.36 3.73
N ILE A 182 -23.23 10.77 2.72
CA ILE A 182 -24.10 11.94 2.84
C ILE A 182 -25.56 11.52 2.98
N ILE A 183 -26.33 12.38 3.65
CA ILE A 183 -27.79 12.33 3.62
C ILE A 183 -28.25 13.28 2.51
N GLY A 184 -28.79 12.69 1.44
CA GLY A 184 -29.39 13.42 0.33
C GLY A 184 -30.82 13.87 0.64
N GLN A 185 -31.46 14.46 -0.37
CA GLN A 185 -32.91 14.70 -0.32
C GLN A 185 -33.63 13.36 -0.16
N ASP A 186 -34.79 13.35 0.46
CA ASP A 186 -35.60 12.15 0.74
C ASP A 186 -34.91 11.10 1.65
N ASP A 187 -34.05 11.57 2.54
CA ASP A 187 -33.31 10.69 3.49
C ASP A 187 -32.53 9.57 2.79
N THR A 188 -32.11 9.75 1.54
CA THR A 188 -31.24 8.77 0.88
C THR A 188 -29.81 8.83 1.41
N LEU A 189 -29.21 7.67 1.70
CA LEU A 189 -27.80 7.59 2.06
C LEU A 189 -26.97 7.34 0.80
N ILE A 190 -26.00 8.20 0.55
CA ILE A 190 -25.15 8.16 -0.64
C ILE A 190 -23.68 8.15 -0.20
N ALA A 191 -22.93 7.13 -0.62
CA ALA A 191 -21.48 7.10 -0.46
C ALA A 191 -20.84 7.94 -1.57
N LEU A 192 -20.12 8.99 -1.24
CA LEU A 192 -19.46 9.88 -2.20
C LEU A 192 -18.04 9.43 -2.55
N ASP A 193 -17.36 8.79 -1.62
CA ASP A 193 -16.04 8.22 -1.83
C ASP A 193 -15.86 7.01 -0.93
N SER A 194 -15.07 6.04 -1.38
CA SER A 194 -14.75 4.87 -0.59
C SER A 194 -13.30 4.41 -0.84
N LYS A 195 -12.69 3.91 0.23
CA LYS A 195 -11.34 3.33 0.19
C LYS A 195 -11.40 1.94 0.82
N TRP A 196 -10.93 0.95 0.07
CA TRP A 196 -10.89 -0.44 0.50
C TRP A 196 -9.46 -0.96 0.43
N ASN A 197 -9.07 -1.70 1.45
CA ASN A 197 -7.85 -2.51 1.41
C ASN A 197 -8.25 -3.97 1.61
N PHE A 198 -7.59 -4.86 0.87
CA PHE A 198 -7.84 -6.29 0.90
C PHE A 198 -6.63 -7.04 1.42
N ASP A 199 -6.82 -8.20 2.04
CA ASP A 199 -5.72 -9.06 2.46
C ASP A 199 -5.06 -9.68 1.21
N PRO A 200 -3.77 -9.42 0.95
CA PRO A 200 -3.07 -10.01 -0.19
C PRO A 200 -3.10 -11.55 -0.20
N ASN A 201 -3.18 -12.17 0.98
CA ASN A 201 -3.26 -13.62 1.09
C ASN A 201 -4.65 -14.16 0.69
N GLY A 202 -5.70 -13.34 0.84
CA GLY A 202 -7.06 -13.63 0.42
C GLY A 202 -7.30 -13.51 -1.08
N LEU A 203 -6.52 -12.70 -1.80
CA LEU A 203 -6.77 -12.34 -3.21
C LEU A 203 -6.86 -13.53 -4.17
N LYS A 204 -6.25 -14.66 -3.84
CA LYS A 204 -6.35 -15.89 -4.67
C LYS A 204 -7.78 -16.44 -4.77
N ARG A 205 -8.61 -16.20 -3.76
CA ARG A 205 -10.03 -16.59 -3.75
C ARG A 205 -10.97 -15.44 -4.14
N GLN A 206 -10.41 -14.27 -4.45
CA GLN A 206 -11.11 -13.04 -4.85
C GLN A 206 -10.67 -12.59 -6.26
N PRO A 207 -10.96 -13.36 -7.32
CA PRO A 207 -10.44 -13.06 -8.67
C PRO A 207 -10.95 -11.71 -9.20
N ASP A 208 -12.19 -11.32 -8.87
CA ASP A 208 -12.78 -10.06 -9.31
C ASP A 208 -12.08 -8.87 -8.65
N ILE A 209 -11.75 -8.98 -7.35
CA ILE A 209 -10.96 -7.95 -6.65
C ILE A 209 -9.54 -7.89 -7.21
N LEU A 210 -8.92 -9.05 -7.45
CA LEU A 210 -7.58 -9.11 -8.03
C LEU A 210 -7.52 -8.47 -9.42
N ALA A 211 -8.59 -8.57 -10.21
CA ALA A 211 -8.69 -7.93 -11.53
C ALA A 211 -8.70 -6.39 -11.47
N LEU A 212 -9.10 -5.81 -10.34
CA LEU A 212 -9.08 -4.35 -10.12
C LEU A 212 -7.69 -3.80 -9.78
N ARG A 213 -6.68 -4.68 -9.60
CA ARG A 213 -5.32 -4.28 -9.23
C ARG A 213 -4.69 -3.42 -10.31
N ASP A 214 -4.38 -2.17 -9.99
CA ASP A 214 -3.65 -1.26 -10.87
C ASP A 214 -2.14 -1.31 -10.59
N LYS A 215 -1.43 -2.14 -11.36
CA LYS A 215 0.02 -2.26 -11.26
C LYS A 215 0.78 -0.97 -11.59
N SER A 216 0.15 -0.01 -12.26
CA SER A 216 0.81 1.25 -12.59
C SER A 216 0.98 2.18 -11.39
N GLU A 217 0.24 1.93 -10.32
CA GLU A 217 0.31 2.65 -9.04
C GLU A 217 1.27 2.01 -8.01
N GLU A 218 1.75 0.78 -8.30
CA GLU A 218 2.65 0.04 -7.42
C GLU A 218 4.12 0.32 -7.72
N ASP A 219 5.01 0.02 -6.77
CA ASP A 219 6.46 0.11 -7.00
C ASP A 219 6.90 -0.95 -8.02
N ARG A 220 7.68 -0.51 -9.03
CA ARG A 220 8.12 -1.38 -10.13
C ARG A 220 9.01 -2.53 -9.65
N LEU A 221 9.81 -2.32 -8.59
CA LEU A 221 10.69 -3.35 -8.05
C LEU A 221 9.90 -4.38 -7.24
N GLU A 222 8.83 -3.94 -6.55
CA GLU A 222 7.92 -4.85 -5.84
C GLU A 222 7.13 -5.73 -6.82
N ILE A 223 6.64 -5.15 -7.93
CA ILE A 223 5.98 -5.91 -9.00
C ILE A 223 6.94 -6.94 -9.62
N GLU A 224 8.18 -6.52 -9.94
CA GLU A 224 9.18 -7.40 -10.53
C GLU A 224 9.56 -8.54 -9.59
N SER A 225 9.75 -8.22 -8.30
CA SER A 225 10.07 -9.20 -7.25
C SER A 225 8.99 -10.26 -7.09
N ALA A 226 7.72 -9.86 -7.18
CA ALA A 226 6.58 -10.76 -7.04
C ALA A 226 6.55 -11.85 -8.13
N LYS A 227 7.07 -11.58 -9.33
CA LYS A 227 7.17 -12.59 -10.42
C LYS A 227 8.05 -13.78 -10.06
N TYR A 228 9.02 -13.56 -9.17
CA TYR A 228 9.98 -14.57 -8.70
C TYR A 228 9.65 -15.09 -7.29
N ASN A 229 8.45 -14.78 -6.78
CA ASN A 229 8.04 -15.12 -5.40
C ASN A 229 9.05 -14.60 -4.35
N LEU A 230 9.60 -13.41 -4.56
CA LEU A 230 10.42 -12.68 -3.61
C LEU A 230 9.53 -11.76 -2.78
N SER A 231 9.70 -11.77 -1.46
CA SER A 231 9.08 -10.78 -0.59
C SER A 231 9.97 -9.54 -0.54
N PHE A 232 9.60 -8.51 -1.27
CA PHE A 232 10.38 -7.27 -1.40
C PHE A 232 9.53 -6.07 -1.05
N ILE A 233 10.09 -5.15 -0.26
CA ILE A 233 9.50 -3.83 0.04
C ILE A 233 10.60 -2.80 -0.10
N ARG A 234 10.36 -1.77 -0.90
CA ARG A 234 11.30 -0.66 -1.06
C ARG A 234 11.27 0.28 0.14
N LEU A 235 12.47 0.71 0.58
CA LEU A 235 12.67 1.71 1.62
C LEU A 235 13.55 2.85 1.10
N ASN A 236 13.69 3.92 1.90
CA ASN A 236 14.37 5.14 1.49
C ASN A 236 15.88 5.17 1.77
N GLY A 237 16.47 4.05 2.13
CA GLY A 237 17.90 3.97 2.48
C GLY A 237 18.83 3.73 1.29
N ASN A 238 20.07 3.37 1.62
CA ASN A 238 21.16 3.17 0.68
C ASN A 238 21.91 1.84 0.85
N ILE A 239 21.54 1.03 1.85
CA ILE A 239 22.08 -0.30 2.08
C ILE A 239 21.08 -1.33 1.56
N GLY A 240 21.40 -1.98 0.45
CA GLY A 240 20.60 -3.10 -0.08
C GLY A 240 20.75 -4.33 0.80
N CYS A 241 19.62 -4.93 1.21
CA CYS A 241 19.59 -6.10 2.08
C CYS A 241 19.05 -7.32 1.35
N MET A 242 19.79 -8.45 1.38
CA MET A 242 19.32 -9.76 0.92
C MET A 242 19.42 -10.76 2.07
N VAL A 243 18.30 -11.32 2.47
CA VAL A 243 18.21 -12.17 3.68
C VAL A 243 17.29 -13.35 3.39
N ASN A 244 17.47 -14.46 4.08
CA ASN A 244 16.53 -15.57 4.04
C ASN A 244 15.74 -15.68 5.35
N GLY A 245 14.42 -15.54 5.22
CA GLY A 245 13.47 -15.53 6.32
C GLY A 245 13.14 -14.12 6.82
N ALA A 246 11.84 -13.84 6.90
CA ALA A 246 11.33 -12.51 7.24
C ALA A 246 11.79 -12.01 8.60
N GLY A 247 11.88 -12.89 9.61
CA GLY A 247 12.37 -12.54 10.95
C GLY A 247 13.82 -12.06 10.95
N LEU A 248 14.71 -12.78 10.22
CA LEU A 248 16.11 -12.40 10.08
C LEU A 248 16.24 -11.11 9.26
N ALA A 249 15.39 -10.91 8.25
CA ALA A 249 15.37 -9.69 7.45
C ALA A 249 15.00 -8.47 8.29
N MET A 250 13.96 -8.56 9.11
CA MET A 250 13.58 -7.49 10.05
C MET A 250 14.70 -7.20 11.05
N ALA A 251 15.24 -8.23 11.71
CA ALA A 251 16.35 -8.06 12.65
C ALA A 251 17.58 -7.43 11.98
N THR A 252 17.87 -7.78 10.72
CA THR A 252 18.99 -7.20 9.97
C THR A 252 18.79 -5.70 9.75
N MET A 253 17.58 -5.29 9.36
CA MET A 253 17.25 -3.86 9.18
C MET A 253 17.30 -3.09 10.50
N ASP A 254 16.81 -3.68 11.59
CA ASP A 254 16.84 -3.07 12.92
C ASP A 254 18.28 -2.81 13.40
N VAL A 255 19.17 -3.79 13.23
CA VAL A 255 20.58 -3.62 13.62
C VAL A 255 21.28 -2.58 12.73
N ILE A 256 21.00 -2.55 11.42
CA ILE A 256 21.49 -1.48 10.53
C ILE A 256 21.06 -0.11 11.04
N LYS A 257 19.78 0.06 11.41
CA LYS A 257 19.24 1.32 11.95
C LYS A 257 19.87 1.69 13.28
N LEU A 258 20.00 0.74 14.22
CA LEU A 258 20.63 0.97 15.52
C LEU A 258 22.08 1.44 15.39
N MET A 259 22.79 0.98 14.36
CA MET A 259 24.17 1.37 14.06
C MET A 259 24.29 2.63 13.20
N GLY A 260 23.16 3.32 12.92
CA GLY A 260 23.11 4.58 12.18
C GLY A 260 23.17 4.43 10.65
N GLY A 261 22.88 3.24 10.13
CA GLY A 261 22.71 3.00 8.70
C GLY A 261 21.25 3.10 8.24
N GLU A 262 21.05 3.12 6.92
CA GLU A 262 19.73 3.27 6.30
C GLU A 262 19.46 2.11 5.31
N PRO A 263 18.62 1.11 5.65
CA PRO A 263 18.26 0.03 4.75
C PRO A 263 17.44 0.56 3.57
N ALA A 264 17.80 0.12 2.35
CA ALA A 264 17.13 0.51 1.11
C ALA A 264 15.91 -0.36 0.79
N ASN A 265 15.79 -1.50 1.44
CA ASN A 265 14.71 -2.46 1.20
C ASN A 265 14.61 -3.50 2.32
N PHE A 266 13.42 -4.09 2.43
CA PHE A 266 13.23 -5.44 2.95
C PHE A 266 13.33 -6.41 1.78
N LEU A 267 14.05 -7.52 1.92
CA LEU A 267 14.04 -8.62 0.95
C LEU A 267 14.27 -9.95 1.64
N ASP A 268 13.28 -10.83 1.53
CA ASP A 268 13.37 -12.22 1.92
C ASP A 268 13.36 -13.12 0.70
N VAL A 269 14.46 -13.86 0.48
CA VAL A 269 14.57 -14.83 -0.61
C VAL A 269 13.91 -16.18 -0.27
N GLY A 270 13.50 -16.37 1.01
CA GLY A 270 12.92 -17.62 1.49
C GLY A 270 13.94 -18.71 1.80
N GLY A 271 13.53 -19.72 2.56
CA GLY A 271 14.41 -20.80 3.04
C GLY A 271 14.85 -21.81 1.97
N GLY A 272 14.22 -21.87 0.80
CA GLY A 272 14.50 -22.81 -0.28
C GLY A 272 14.79 -22.13 -1.62
N ALA A 273 15.47 -20.97 -1.61
CA ALA A 273 15.72 -20.22 -2.84
C ALA A 273 16.64 -20.97 -3.80
N SER A 274 16.25 -20.98 -5.09
CA SER A 274 17.06 -21.50 -6.19
C SER A 274 18.17 -20.51 -6.58
N VAL A 275 19.15 -20.98 -7.33
CA VAL A 275 20.22 -20.16 -7.95
C VAL A 275 19.62 -18.99 -8.73
N GLU A 276 18.59 -19.25 -9.55
CA GLU A 276 17.91 -18.22 -10.34
C GLU A 276 17.22 -17.17 -9.46
N LYS A 277 16.53 -17.61 -8.41
CA LYS A 277 15.84 -16.71 -7.47
C LYS A 277 16.82 -15.76 -6.78
N VAL A 278 17.99 -16.26 -6.35
CA VAL A 278 19.06 -15.44 -5.75
C VAL A 278 19.64 -14.47 -6.77
N SER A 279 19.89 -14.92 -8.00
CA SER A 279 20.39 -14.05 -9.06
C SER A 279 19.43 -12.88 -9.33
N LYS A 280 18.14 -13.16 -9.46
CA LYS A 280 17.12 -12.13 -9.66
C LYS A 280 16.96 -11.20 -8.47
N ALA A 281 17.04 -11.72 -7.24
CA ALA A 281 17.02 -10.91 -6.04
C ALA A 281 18.16 -9.88 -6.05
N TYR A 282 19.38 -10.27 -6.41
CA TYR A 282 20.51 -9.35 -6.54
C TYR A 282 20.30 -8.31 -7.65
N GLU A 283 19.87 -8.75 -8.84
CA GLU A 283 19.57 -7.84 -9.97
C GLU A 283 18.56 -6.76 -9.58
N ILE A 284 17.49 -7.13 -8.87
CA ILE A 284 16.47 -6.21 -8.37
C ILE A 284 17.07 -5.20 -7.37
N LEU A 285 17.88 -5.69 -6.42
CA LEU A 285 18.55 -4.82 -5.45
C LEU A 285 19.40 -3.74 -6.12
N VAL A 286 20.27 -4.14 -7.05
CA VAL A 286 21.21 -3.20 -7.68
C VAL A 286 20.56 -2.32 -8.74
N SER A 287 19.36 -2.64 -9.19
CA SER A 287 18.55 -1.77 -10.07
C SER A 287 17.99 -0.56 -9.34
N ASN A 288 17.90 -0.60 -8.01
CA ASN A 288 17.55 0.56 -7.20
C ASN A 288 18.72 1.57 -7.19
N PRO A 289 18.54 2.79 -7.74
CA PRO A 289 19.62 3.77 -7.85
C PRO A 289 20.12 4.26 -6.49
N SER A 290 19.33 4.14 -5.44
CA SER A 290 19.71 4.54 -4.08
C SER A 290 20.71 3.58 -3.44
N VAL A 291 20.76 2.32 -3.88
CA VAL A 291 21.66 1.30 -3.30
C VAL A 291 23.10 1.60 -3.67
N ARG A 292 23.96 1.68 -2.65
CA ARG A 292 25.40 1.90 -2.76
C ARG A 292 26.25 0.72 -2.34
N ILE A 293 25.73 -0.09 -1.40
CA ILE A 293 26.38 -1.31 -0.90
C ILE A 293 25.32 -2.38 -0.65
N VAL A 294 25.67 -3.64 -0.76
CA VAL A 294 24.76 -4.76 -0.49
C VAL A 294 25.24 -5.55 0.71
N LEU A 295 24.35 -5.75 1.68
CA LEU A 295 24.50 -6.70 2.77
C LEU A 295 23.74 -7.99 2.44
N ILE A 296 24.44 -9.11 2.42
CA ILE A 296 23.86 -10.44 2.30
C ILE A 296 23.97 -11.12 3.64
N ASN A 297 22.85 -11.48 4.25
CA ASN A 297 22.80 -12.15 5.54
C ASN A 297 21.97 -13.42 5.43
N ILE A 298 22.64 -14.52 5.18
CA ILE A 298 22.05 -15.85 5.02
C ILE A 298 22.42 -16.71 6.21
N PHE A 299 21.41 -17.29 6.83
CA PHE A 299 21.57 -18.21 7.94
C PHE A 299 20.51 -19.31 7.90
N GLY A 300 20.90 -20.56 7.99
CA GLY A 300 19.92 -21.63 8.14
C GLY A 300 20.36 -23.02 7.72
N GLY A 301 19.61 -24.01 8.19
CA GLY A 301 19.83 -25.41 7.88
C GLY A 301 19.22 -25.89 6.55
N ILE A 302 18.17 -25.21 6.06
CA ILE A 302 17.44 -25.58 4.82
C ILE A 302 18.03 -24.87 3.61
N MET A 303 18.41 -23.59 3.76
CA MET A 303 18.99 -22.82 2.67
C MET A 303 20.35 -23.37 2.28
N ARG A 304 20.53 -23.69 1.02
CA ARG A 304 21.81 -24.13 0.47
C ARG A 304 22.70 -22.94 0.16
N CYS A 305 23.78 -22.78 0.92
CA CYS A 305 24.72 -21.68 0.77
C CYS A 305 25.44 -21.70 -0.59
N ASP A 306 25.71 -22.89 -1.15
CA ASP A 306 26.29 -23.05 -2.49
C ASP A 306 25.38 -22.50 -3.59
N TYR A 307 24.04 -22.61 -3.46
CA TYR A 307 23.09 -21.99 -4.40
C TYR A 307 23.08 -20.46 -4.27
N VAL A 308 23.24 -19.93 -3.06
CA VAL A 308 23.40 -18.48 -2.87
C VAL A 308 24.66 -18.00 -3.58
N ALA A 309 25.78 -18.68 -3.36
CA ALA A 309 27.05 -18.34 -3.99
C ALA A 309 26.95 -18.39 -5.53
N GLN A 310 26.41 -19.47 -6.09
CA GLN A 310 26.25 -19.61 -7.54
C GLN A 310 25.31 -18.55 -8.13
N GLY A 311 24.21 -18.19 -7.44
CA GLY A 311 23.30 -17.14 -7.86
C GLY A 311 23.95 -15.77 -7.89
N LEU A 312 24.80 -15.47 -6.90
CA LEU A 312 25.58 -14.24 -6.85
C LEU A 312 26.62 -14.19 -7.96
N VAL A 313 27.33 -15.30 -8.22
CA VAL A 313 28.30 -15.40 -9.34
C VAL A 313 27.59 -15.10 -10.66
N ASN A 314 26.48 -15.76 -10.93
CA ASN A 314 25.72 -15.55 -12.16
C ASN A 314 25.25 -14.09 -12.31
N ALA A 315 24.73 -13.49 -11.24
CA ALA A 315 24.25 -12.11 -11.26
C ALA A 315 25.40 -11.10 -11.48
N LEU A 316 26.52 -11.27 -10.80
CA LEU A 316 27.66 -10.36 -10.87
C LEU A 316 28.43 -10.44 -12.19
N GLN A 317 28.48 -11.64 -12.81
CA GLN A 317 29.07 -11.81 -14.14
C GLN A 317 28.27 -11.09 -15.23
N ASN A 318 26.94 -11.05 -15.08
CA ASN A 318 26.01 -10.44 -16.02
C ASN A 318 25.69 -8.97 -15.71
N SER A 319 26.10 -8.46 -14.54
CA SER A 319 25.79 -7.09 -14.11
C SER A 319 26.84 -6.10 -14.64
N SER A 320 26.35 -5.02 -15.27
CA SER A 320 27.20 -3.87 -15.62
C SER A 320 27.59 -3.03 -14.39
N LYS A 321 26.81 -3.13 -13.30
CA LYS A 321 27.02 -2.36 -12.07
C LYS A 321 27.71 -3.25 -11.02
N LYS A 322 28.99 -2.96 -10.76
CA LYS A 322 29.76 -3.63 -9.72
C LYS A 322 29.52 -2.93 -8.38
N MET A 323 28.83 -3.61 -7.47
CA MET A 323 28.58 -3.11 -6.11
C MET A 323 29.54 -3.77 -5.13
N LYS A 324 29.94 -3.04 -4.07
CA LYS A 324 30.55 -3.68 -2.90
C LYS A 324 29.51 -4.55 -2.21
N ILE A 325 29.94 -5.74 -1.80
CA ILE A 325 29.08 -6.71 -1.14
C ILE A 325 29.77 -7.14 0.15
N VAL A 326 29.04 -7.07 1.24
CA VAL A 326 29.42 -7.72 2.51
C VAL A 326 28.49 -8.90 2.70
N ALA A 327 29.06 -10.09 2.89
CA ALA A 327 28.30 -11.32 2.98
C ALA A 327 28.59 -12.06 4.27
N ARG A 328 27.53 -12.34 5.02
CA ARG A 328 27.50 -13.35 6.06
C ARG A 328 26.64 -14.50 5.54
N ILE A 329 27.30 -15.61 5.26
CA ILE A 329 26.66 -16.83 4.73
C ILE A 329 27.05 -17.97 5.65
N LYS A 330 26.09 -18.48 6.42
CA LYS A 330 26.27 -19.51 7.44
C LYS A 330 25.25 -20.63 7.26
N GLY A 331 25.67 -21.87 7.36
CA GLY A 331 24.80 -23.03 7.36
C GLY A 331 25.22 -24.13 6.42
N PHE A 332 24.22 -24.85 5.86
CA PHE A 332 24.48 -26.01 5.02
C PHE A 332 25.25 -25.61 3.76
N LYS A 333 26.38 -26.28 3.50
CA LYS A 333 27.31 -26.00 2.39
C LYS A 333 27.99 -24.63 2.41
N GLU A 334 28.30 -24.14 3.60
CA GLU A 334 29.01 -22.86 3.78
C GLU A 334 30.41 -22.89 3.15
N SER A 335 31.15 -23.98 3.31
CA SER A 335 32.51 -24.12 2.77
C SER A 335 32.53 -24.07 1.27
N GLU A 336 31.62 -24.81 0.63
CA GLU A 336 31.46 -24.82 -0.83
C GLU A 336 31.06 -23.43 -1.35
N ALA A 337 30.21 -22.71 -0.64
CA ALA A 337 29.84 -21.34 -1.01
C ALA A 337 31.05 -20.41 -1.01
N LYS A 338 31.92 -20.50 0.00
CA LYS A 338 33.15 -19.70 0.09
C LYS A 338 34.13 -20.02 -1.05
N GLU A 339 34.26 -21.31 -1.42
CA GLU A 339 35.10 -21.74 -2.54
C GLU A 339 34.57 -21.18 -3.88
N ILE A 340 33.30 -21.34 -4.19
CA ILE A 340 32.66 -20.84 -5.40
C ILE A 340 32.92 -19.34 -5.59
N ILE A 341 32.73 -18.55 -4.54
CA ILE A 341 32.93 -17.09 -4.60
C ILE A 341 34.41 -16.73 -4.75
N LYS A 342 35.29 -17.45 -4.05
CA LYS A 342 36.75 -17.26 -4.17
C LYS A 342 37.26 -17.55 -5.58
N GLU A 343 36.85 -18.69 -6.17
CA GLU A 343 37.19 -19.08 -7.54
C GLU A 343 36.71 -18.05 -8.57
N ALA A 344 35.51 -17.53 -8.37
CA ALA A 344 34.95 -16.50 -9.25
C ALA A 344 35.61 -15.10 -9.10
N ARG A 345 36.52 -14.92 -8.12
CA ARG A 345 37.25 -13.67 -7.83
C ARG A 345 36.35 -12.46 -7.71
N LEU A 346 35.20 -12.65 -7.05
CA LEU A 346 34.21 -11.60 -6.86
C LEU A 346 34.62 -10.63 -5.73
N PRO A 347 34.24 -9.35 -5.81
CA PRO A 347 34.53 -8.34 -4.78
C PRO A 347 33.55 -8.47 -3.60
N ILE A 348 33.57 -9.62 -2.91
CA ILE A 348 32.71 -9.93 -1.78
C ILE A 348 33.56 -10.03 -0.51
N LEU A 349 33.22 -9.21 0.49
CA LEU A 349 33.83 -9.30 1.83
C LEU A 349 33.02 -10.29 2.67
N PHE A 350 33.67 -11.40 3.01
CA PHE A 350 33.08 -12.37 3.95
C PHE A 350 33.28 -11.92 5.40
N VAL A 351 32.22 -11.98 6.18
CA VAL A 351 32.23 -11.73 7.62
C VAL A 351 31.43 -12.82 8.31
N ASP A 352 32.01 -13.44 9.32
CA ASP A 352 31.38 -14.58 10.00
C ASP A 352 30.37 -14.14 11.07
N ASP A 353 30.60 -13.02 11.70
CA ASP A 353 29.76 -12.47 12.75
C ASP A 353 28.75 -11.46 12.17
N PHE A 354 27.53 -11.46 12.71
CA PHE A 354 26.44 -10.63 12.18
C PHE A 354 26.66 -9.15 12.49
N GLU A 355 27.06 -8.83 13.71
CA GLU A 355 27.28 -7.45 14.12
C GLU A 355 28.46 -6.84 13.36
N GLN A 356 29.54 -7.60 13.21
CA GLN A 356 30.70 -7.21 12.38
C GLN A 356 30.31 -6.99 10.92
N ALA A 357 29.41 -7.80 10.37
CA ALA A 357 28.94 -7.62 8.99
C ALA A 357 28.25 -6.26 8.83
N VAL A 358 27.35 -5.89 9.75
CA VAL A 358 26.67 -4.59 9.73
C VAL A 358 27.66 -3.44 9.95
N GLN A 359 28.57 -3.55 10.93
CA GLN A 359 29.61 -2.54 11.16
C GLN A 359 30.48 -2.32 9.92
N THR A 360 30.84 -3.42 9.23
CA THR A 360 31.62 -3.35 7.99
C THR A 360 30.84 -2.60 6.91
N VAL A 361 29.55 -2.91 6.70
CA VAL A 361 28.72 -2.19 5.73
C VAL A 361 28.66 -0.70 6.02
N ILE A 362 28.47 -0.33 7.30
CA ILE A 362 28.37 1.08 7.70
C ILE A 362 29.70 1.83 7.52
N ARG A 363 30.82 1.16 7.79
CA ARG A 363 32.14 1.73 7.53
C ARG A 363 32.37 1.95 6.04
N GLU A 364 32.15 0.91 5.24
CA GLU A 364 32.37 0.93 3.79
C GLU A 364 31.49 1.98 3.07
N ILE A 365 30.29 2.27 3.59
CA ILE A 365 29.40 3.28 2.98
C ILE A 365 29.82 4.71 3.33
N LYS A 366 30.53 4.93 4.44
CA LYS A 366 31.06 6.25 4.82
C LYS A 366 32.29 6.64 4.04
N GLU A 367 32.98 5.69 3.45
CA GLU A 367 34.16 5.89 2.59
C GLU A 367 33.80 6.20 1.13
N TYR A 368 32.50 6.21 0.80
CA TYR A 368 31.91 6.57 -0.49
C TYR A 368 31.37 7.99 -0.47
#